data_698ead7c02b28312a6dfe4c9790936d5
#
_entry.id   698ead7c02b28312a6dfe4c9790936d5
#
_cell.length_a   1.000
_cell.length_b   1.000
_cell.length_c   1.000
_cell.angle_alpha   90.00
_cell.angle_beta   90.00
_cell.angle_gamma   90.00
#
_symmetry.space_group_name_H-M   'P 1'
#
loop_
_entity.id
_entity.type
_entity.pdbx_description
1 polymer ?
#
loop_
_entity_poly.entity_id
_entity_poly.type
_entity_poly.pdbx_seq_one_letter_code
_entity_poly.pdbx_strand_id
1 'polypeptide(L)'
;MLLFTVLCIKFGPVFAQTPDSLQTANIPAQGAPTPIELFAGNQGFSFQLILSKQFSPTSKFGFFNVTSFASRYEQANQTTSFISQSCLTAEVWKGISAVAGLSAMGFPATPLEVRPTAGLQYLLFSRDVSVFVLPRFDLTQTYNFETLAVLEYKPMLSKNWGIYTRVEGLYNYNTKLGYHEITEINLRLGLSYKNVQFGVGSIQDFYGPGSYNVNNFGLFIKTDLF
;
A
#
# COMPACT_ATOMS: atom_id res chain seq x y z
N MET A 1 -13.40 6.11 -38.81
CA MET A 1 -13.09 7.51 -38.50
C MET A 1 -13.74 7.81 -37.16
N LEU A 2 -13.02 7.53 -36.04
CA LEU A 2 -13.52 7.74 -34.67
C LEU A 2 -12.96 9.06 -34.15
N LEU A 3 -13.86 9.95 -33.81
CA LEU A 3 -13.58 11.31 -33.30
C LEU A 3 -13.21 11.19 -31.83
N PHE A 4 -11.93 11.41 -31.48
CA PHE A 4 -11.49 11.56 -30.10
C PHE A 4 -11.78 13.00 -29.64
N THR A 5 -12.79 13.17 -28.81
CA THR A 5 -13.06 14.45 -28.16
C THR A 5 -12.13 14.60 -26.97
N VAL A 6 -11.09 15.41 -27.10
CA VAL A 6 -10.20 15.79 -26.00
C VAL A 6 -10.93 16.78 -25.10
N LEU A 7 -11.27 16.34 -23.89
CA LEU A 7 -11.83 17.18 -22.84
C LEU A 7 -10.71 18.03 -22.23
N CYS A 8 -10.53 19.25 -22.70
CA CYS A 8 -9.62 20.24 -22.08
C CYS A 8 -10.24 20.76 -20.78
N ILE A 9 -9.82 20.23 -19.65
CA ILE A 9 -10.13 20.82 -18.34
C ILE A 9 -9.24 22.06 -18.17
N LYS A 10 -9.85 23.25 -18.28
CA LYS A 10 -9.17 24.50 -17.94
C LYS A 10 -9.00 24.58 -16.42
N PHE A 11 -7.78 24.38 -15.95
CA PHE A 11 -7.40 24.77 -14.59
C PHE A 11 -7.36 26.29 -14.53
N GLY A 12 -8.32 26.91 -13.83
CA GLY A 12 -8.25 28.31 -13.45
C GLY A 12 -7.08 28.54 -12.48
N PRO A 13 -6.52 29.76 -12.39
CA PRO A 13 -5.43 30.04 -11.46
C PRO A 13 -5.95 29.85 -10.03
N VAL A 14 -5.47 28.80 -9.38
CA VAL A 14 -5.59 28.67 -7.93
C VAL A 14 -4.68 29.73 -7.36
N PHE A 15 -5.25 30.79 -6.79
CA PHE A 15 -4.49 31.74 -5.99
C PHE A 15 -3.76 30.96 -4.91
N ALA A 16 -2.45 30.94 -5.01
CA ALA A 16 -1.58 30.46 -3.96
C ALA A 16 -1.83 31.36 -2.73
N GLN A 17 -2.66 30.87 -1.81
CA GLN A 17 -2.62 31.38 -0.45
C GLN A 17 -1.21 31.10 0.05
N THR A 18 -0.53 32.14 0.47
CA THR A 18 0.75 32.07 1.18
C THR A 18 0.75 30.88 2.12
N PRO A 19 1.80 30.04 2.10
CA PRO A 19 1.89 28.92 3.01
C PRO A 19 2.25 29.42 4.41
N ASP A 20 1.30 30.06 5.10
CA ASP A 20 1.34 30.16 6.53
C ASP A 20 0.91 28.79 7.07
N SER A 21 1.86 28.17 7.73
CA SER A 21 1.74 26.86 8.37
C SER A 21 1.57 25.63 7.43
N LEU A 22 2.61 25.25 6.72
CA LEU A 22 3.06 23.89 6.87
C LEU A 22 3.48 23.73 8.35
N GLN A 23 2.52 23.72 9.24
CA GLN A 23 2.68 23.02 10.49
C GLN A 23 3.01 21.59 10.03
N THR A 24 4.29 21.24 10.10
CA THR A 24 4.70 19.87 10.33
C THR A 24 3.69 19.39 11.35
N ALA A 25 2.70 18.61 10.90
CA ALA A 25 1.74 18.03 11.81
C ALA A 25 2.64 17.36 12.85
N ASN A 26 2.63 17.90 14.07
CA ASN A 26 3.20 17.21 15.21
C ASN A 26 2.47 15.88 15.21
N ILE A 27 3.10 14.86 14.62
CA ILE A 27 2.66 13.48 14.75
C ILE A 27 2.60 13.32 16.26
N PRO A 28 1.41 13.13 16.84
CA PRO A 28 1.33 12.96 18.29
C PRO A 28 2.34 11.88 18.65
N ALA A 29 2.91 11.95 19.86
CA ALA A 29 3.85 10.95 20.38
C ALA A 29 3.33 9.48 20.35
N GLN A 30 2.13 9.28 19.90
CA GLN A 30 1.48 8.03 19.54
C GLN A 30 1.77 7.64 18.08
N GLY A 31 2.94 7.36 17.68
CA GLY A 31 3.38 6.80 16.37
C GLY A 31 2.32 6.71 15.24
N ALA A 32 2.74 6.52 14.01
CA ALA A 32 1.83 6.34 12.87
C ALA A 32 0.75 5.28 13.17
N PRO A 33 -0.51 5.48 12.76
CA PRO A 33 -1.56 4.48 12.92
C PRO A 33 -1.16 3.17 12.24
N THR A 34 -1.64 2.07 12.78
CA THR A 34 -1.44 0.72 12.23
C THR A 34 -2.72 0.30 11.53
N PRO A 35 -2.84 0.46 10.21
CA PRO A 35 -4.02 0.04 9.48
C PRO A 35 -4.10 -1.48 9.39
N ILE A 36 -5.29 -1.99 9.65
CA ILE A 36 -5.69 -3.38 9.43
C ILE A 36 -6.89 -3.37 8.49
N GLU A 37 -6.82 -4.11 7.40
CA GLU A 37 -7.89 -4.23 6.41
C GLU A 37 -8.26 -5.69 6.20
N LEU A 38 -9.56 -5.94 6.09
CA LEU A 38 -10.16 -7.15 5.57
C LEU A 38 -10.93 -6.80 4.30
N PHE A 39 -10.74 -7.57 3.26
CA PHE A 39 -11.49 -7.48 2.02
C PHE A 39 -12.11 -8.84 1.70
N ALA A 40 -13.40 -8.83 1.37
CA ALA A 40 -14.15 -10.01 0.94
C ALA A 40 -14.76 -9.74 -0.44
N GLY A 41 -14.21 -10.40 -1.45
CA GLY A 41 -14.61 -10.24 -2.84
C GLY A 41 -15.33 -11.46 -3.41
N ASN A 42 -15.66 -11.38 -4.69
CA ASN A 42 -16.34 -12.46 -5.41
C ASN A 42 -15.43 -13.65 -5.77
N GLN A 43 -14.10 -13.45 -5.78
CA GLN A 43 -13.12 -14.49 -6.07
C GLN A 43 -12.40 -15.02 -4.83
N GLY A 44 -12.42 -14.27 -3.74
CA GLY A 44 -11.68 -14.62 -2.53
C GLY A 44 -11.66 -13.49 -1.51
N PHE A 45 -10.95 -13.71 -0.42
CA PHE A 45 -10.75 -12.72 0.61
C PHE A 45 -9.27 -12.37 0.77
N SER A 46 -8.99 -11.18 1.30
CA SER A 46 -7.63 -10.78 1.68
C SER A 46 -7.63 -10.06 3.02
N PHE A 47 -6.46 -10.13 3.66
CA PHE A 47 -6.11 -9.41 4.88
C PHE A 47 -4.84 -8.62 4.62
N GLN A 48 -4.75 -7.41 5.14
CA GLN A 48 -3.54 -6.61 5.12
C GLN A 48 -3.34 -5.89 6.46
N LEU A 49 -2.10 -5.92 6.93
CA LEU A 49 -1.60 -5.16 8.07
C LEU A 49 -0.40 -4.34 7.62
N ILE A 50 -0.36 -3.05 7.95
CA ILE A 50 0.81 -2.20 7.74
C ILE A 50 1.21 -1.60 9.08
N LEU A 51 2.44 -1.85 9.50
CA LEU A 51 3.02 -1.32 10.71
C LEU A 51 4.19 -0.41 10.36
N SER A 52 4.15 0.83 10.83
CA SER A 52 5.29 1.76 10.75
C SER A 52 5.45 2.46 12.08
N LYS A 53 6.51 2.14 12.81
CA LYS A 53 6.76 2.67 14.15
C LYS A 53 8.21 3.13 14.28
N GLN A 54 8.41 4.33 14.81
CA GLN A 54 9.72 4.79 15.27
C GLN A 54 10.05 4.18 16.64
N PHE A 55 11.31 3.89 16.91
CA PHE A 55 11.73 3.32 18.19
C PHE A 55 11.56 4.29 19.37
N SER A 56 11.60 5.60 19.10
CA SER A 56 11.21 6.65 20.02
C SER A 56 10.73 7.87 19.23
N PRO A 57 10.03 8.83 19.85
CA PRO A 57 9.53 10.03 19.17
C PRO A 57 10.62 10.90 18.53
N THR A 58 11.86 10.79 19.02
CA THR A 58 13.02 11.55 18.51
C THR A 58 13.98 10.68 17.69
N SER A 59 13.72 9.39 17.57
CA SER A 59 14.57 8.46 16.82
C SER A 59 14.40 8.64 15.32
N LYS A 60 15.51 8.66 14.60
CA LYS A 60 15.51 8.53 13.14
C LYS A 60 15.37 7.07 12.69
N PHE A 61 15.46 6.13 13.63
CA PHE A 61 15.33 4.71 13.36
C PHE A 61 13.95 4.22 13.75
N GLY A 62 13.46 3.24 12.98
CA GLY A 62 12.17 2.63 13.19
C GLY A 62 12.07 1.24 12.63
N PHE A 63 10.87 0.70 12.66
CA PHE A 63 10.51 -0.60 12.12
C PHE A 63 9.31 -0.44 11.22
N PHE A 64 9.39 -1.07 10.05
CA PHE A 64 8.31 -1.18 9.09
C PHE A 64 7.98 -2.64 8.84
N ASN A 65 6.70 -2.97 8.81
CA ASN A 65 6.21 -4.26 8.37
C ASN A 65 4.94 -4.07 7.52
N VAL A 66 4.87 -4.76 6.40
CA VAL A 66 3.62 -5.02 5.69
C VAL A 66 3.43 -6.53 5.63
N THR A 67 2.27 -6.99 6.07
CA THR A 67 1.87 -8.38 5.97
C THR A 67 0.54 -8.44 5.25
N SER A 68 0.49 -9.20 4.18
CA SER A 68 -0.73 -9.47 3.43
C SER A 68 -0.93 -10.96 3.24
N PHE A 69 -2.19 -11.34 3.18
CA PHE A 69 -2.65 -12.69 3.04
C PHE A 69 -3.86 -12.68 2.13
N ALA A 70 -3.90 -13.54 1.11
CA ALA A 70 -5.05 -13.69 0.25
C ALA A 70 -5.37 -15.15 0.00
N SER A 71 -6.66 -15.48 -0.08
CA SER A 71 -7.15 -16.82 -0.37
C SER A 71 -8.31 -16.77 -1.35
N ARG A 72 -8.30 -17.64 -2.35
CA ARG A 72 -9.38 -17.79 -3.34
C ARG A 72 -10.34 -18.88 -2.91
N TYR A 73 -11.65 -18.65 -3.12
CA TYR A 73 -12.70 -19.59 -2.70
C TYR A 73 -12.65 -20.93 -3.45
N GLU A 74 -12.39 -20.89 -4.76
CA GLU A 74 -12.32 -22.11 -5.59
C GLU A 74 -11.11 -22.99 -5.28
N GLN A 75 -10.12 -22.43 -4.63
CA GLN A 75 -8.86 -23.09 -4.32
C GLN A 75 -8.54 -23.03 -2.83
N ALA A 76 -9.55 -22.96 -1.98
CA ALA A 76 -9.41 -22.71 -0.54
C ALA A 76 -8.43 -23.64 0.18
N ASN A 77 -8.15 -24.82 -0.37
CA ASN A 77 -7.16 -25.76 0.16
C ASN A 77 -5.75 -25.60 -0.45
N GLN A 78 -5.56 -24.72 -1.45
CA GLN A 78 -4.28 -24.64 -2.19
C GLN A 78 -3.77 -23.22 -2.47
N THR A 79 -4.60 -22.18 -2.32
CA THR A 79 -4.22 -20.84 -2.81
C THR A 79 -4.26 -19.80 -1.71
N THR A 80 -3.36 -19.94 -0.80
CA THR A 80 -3.06 -18.86 0.13
C THR A 80 -1.76 -18.21 -0.31
N SER A 81 -1.83 -16.98 -0.81
CA SER A 81 -0.65 -16.15 -0.95
C SER A 81 -0.38 -15.44 0.36
N PHE A 82 0.85 -15.50 0.81
CA PHE A 82 1.34 -14.82 2.00
C PHE A 82 2.56 -13.99 1.63
N ILE A 83 2.53 -12.71 1.98
CA ILE A 83 3.66 -11.81 1.82
C ILE A 83 3.87 -11.09 3.15
N SER A 84 5.08 -11.11 3.68
CA SER A 84 5.46 -10.31 4.84
C SER A 84 6.83 -9.68 4.61
N GLN A 85 6.89 -8.36 4.69
CA GLN A 85 8.12 -7.59 4.57
C GLN A 85 8.39 -6.91 5.89
N SER A 86 9.53 -7.21 6.51
CA SER A 86 9.95 -6.68 7.80
C SER A 86 11.27 -5.97 7.62
N CYS A 87 11.30 -4.66 7.81
CA CYS A 87 12.47 -3.82 7.58
C CYS A 87 12.75 -2.90 8.78
N LEU A 88 14.02 -2.71 9.07
CA LEU A 88 14.49 -1.57 9.82
C LEU A 88 14.50 -0.34 8.91
N THR A 89 14.11 0.80 9.44
CA THR A 89 14.09 2.08 8.72
C THR A 89 15.04 3.07 9.35
N ALA A 90 15.70 3.88 8.53
CA ALA A 90 16.54 4.98 8.97
C ALA A 90 16.18 6.23 8.19
N GLU A 91 15.60 7.23 8.83
CA GLU A 91 15.23 8.49 8.18
C GLU A 91 16.49 9.25 7.79
N VAL A 92 16.62 9.50 6.47
CA VAL A 92 17.74 10.24 5.88
C VAL A 92 17.35 11.67 5.53
N TRP A 93 16.10 11.91 5.21
CA TRP A 93 15.55 13.23 4.96
C TRP A 93 14.04 13.19 5.17
N LYS A 94 13.41 14.35 5.46
CA LYS A 94 11.98 14.54 5.76
C LYS A 94 11.05 13.55 5.04
N GLY A 95 10.60 12.52 5.77
CA GLY A 95 9.72 11.47 5.24
C GLY A 95 10.40 10.44 4.32
N ILE A 96 11.70 10.58 4.01
CA ILE A 96 12.46 9.61 3.23
C ILE A 96 13.37 8.81 4.18
N SER A 97 13.23 7.50 4.15
CA SER A 97 14.03 6.56 4.95
C SER A 97 14.74 5.55 4.05
N ALA A 98 15.98 5.22 4.38
CA ALA A 98 16.59 3.98 3.91
C ALA A 98 15.98 2.81 4.67
N VAL A 99 15.75 1.69 3.97
CA VAL A 99 15.18 0.48 4.56
C VAL A 99 16.03 -0.74 4.23
N ALA A 100 16.17 -1.65 5.20
CA ALA A 100 16.82 -2.93 5.01
C ALA A 100 16.18 -3.99 5.91
N GLY A 101 16.00 -5.21 5.41
CA GLY A 101 15.32 -6.25 6.16
C GLY A 101 15.13 -7.53 5.37
N LEU A 102 14.00 -8.19 5.64
CA LEU A 102 13.64 -9.47 5.04
C LEU A 102 12.25 -9.37 4.39
N SER A 103 12.13 -9.97 3.22
CA SER A 103 10.85 -10.25 2.55
C SER A 103 10.60 -11.75 2.60
N ALA A 104 9.47 -12.17 3.14
CA ALA A 104 9.02 -13.55 3.16
C ALA A 104 7.79 -13.69 2.25
N MET A 105 7.85 -14.61 1.30
CA MET A 105 6.78 -14.88 0.34
C MET A 105 6.45 -16.36 0.32
N GLY A 106 5.17 -16.68 0.40
CA GLY A 106 4.64 -18.03 0.29
C GLY A 106 3.50 -18.07 -0.73
N PHE A 107 3.58 -19.00 -1.67
CA PHE A 107 2.54 -19.29 -2.63
C PHE A 107 2.10 -20.75 -2.49
N PRO A 108 0.92 -21.13 -3.04
CA PRO A 108 0.46 -22.50 -2.99
C PRO A 108 1.48 -23.46 -3.61
N ALA A 109 1.68 -24.56 -2.93
CA ALA A 109 2.60 -25.63 -3.36
C ALA A 109 4.08 -25.22 -3.53
N THR A 110 4.48 -24.02 -3.08
CA THR A 110 5.89 -23.62 -3.06
C THR A 110 6.38 -23.45 -1.62
N PRO A 111 7.66 -23.72 -1.34
CA PRO A 111 8.25 -23.43 -0.04
C PRO A 111 8.17 -21.92 0.28
N LEU A 112 8.11 -21.57 1.56
CA LEU A 112 8.26 -20.19 1.99
C LEU A 112 9.64 -19.69 1.60
N GLU A 113 9.68 -18.65 0.78
CA GLU A 113 10.92 -18.00 0.37
C GLU A 113 11.18 -16.79 1.23
N VAL A 114 12.37 -16.71 1.80
CA VAL A 114 12.85 -15.56 2.58
C VAL A 114 14.04 -14.95 1.87
N ARG A 115 13.95 -13.63 1.60
CA ARG A 115 14.97 -12.90 0.85
C ARG A 115 15.39 -11.65 1.63
N PRO A 116 16.70 -11.40 1.81
CA PRO A 116 17.19 -10.09 2.23
C PRO A 116 16.76 -9.03 1.22
N THR A 117 16.31 -7.88 1.72
CA THR A 117 15.84 -6.78 0.88
C THR A 117 16.35 -5.44 1.39
N ALA A 118 16.54 -4.48 0.48
CA ALA A 118 16.91 -3.11 0.80
C ALA A 118 16.27 -2.13 -0.20
N GLY A 119 16.05 -0.90 0.24
CA GLY A 119 15.41 0.11 -0.60
C GLY A 119 15.27 1.46 0.06
N LEU A 120 14.33 2.23 -0.45
CA LEU A 120 13.94 3.52 0.08
C LEU A 120 12.45 3.50 0.41
N GLN A 121 12.07 4.23 1.43
CA GLN A 121 10.68 4.45 1.80
C GLN A 121 10.39 5.95 1.80
N TYR A 122 9.31 6.35 1.18
CA TYR A 122 8.75 7.68 1.34
C TYR A 122 7.41 7.58 2.07
N LEU A 123 7.25 8.41 3.08
CA LEU A 123 6.06 8.42 3.93
C LEU A 123 5.61 9.85 4.19
N LEU A 124 4.40 10.17 3.80
CA LEU A 124 3.73 11.43 4.07
C LEU A 124 2.38 11.13 4.73
N PHE A 125 2.19 11.66 5.92
CA PHE A 125 0.90 11.67 6.59
C PHE A 125 0.43 13.10 6.80
N SER A 126 -0.78 13.38 6.37
CA SER A 126 -1.52 14.57 6.72
C SER A 126 -2.88 14.17 7.30
N ARG A 127 -3.66 15.16 7.68
CA ARG A 127 -5.01 14.90 8.22
C ARG A 127 -5.90 14.10 7.26
N ASP A 128 -5.86 14.45 5.98
CA ASP A 128 -6.79 13.94 4.99
C ASP A 128 -6.11 13.09 3.90
N VAL A 129 -4.78 13.15 3.79
CA VAL A 129 -4.01 12.47 2.74
C VAL A 129 -2.86 11.69 3.37
N SER A 130 -2.70 10.44 2.98
CA SER A 130 -1.53 9.63 3.28
C SER A 130 -0.90 9.12 1.99
N VAL A 131 0.41 9.24 1.87
CA VAL A 131 1.19 8.71 0.75
C VAL A 131 2.28 7.83 1.31
N PHE A 132 2.39 6.63 0.77
CA PHE A 132 3.44 5.68 1.06
C PHE A 132 4.01 5.14 -0.24
N VAL A 133 5.33 5.11 -0.39
CA VAL A 133 6.00 4.52 -1.54
C VAL A 133 7.25 3.79 -1.05
N LEU A 134 7.42 2.54 -1.48
CA LEU A 134 8.51 1.66 -1.07
C LEU A 134 9.12 0.94 -2.30
N PRO A 135 10.00 1.59 -3.06
CA PRO A 135 10.85 0.90 -4.02
C PRO A 135 11.96 0.13 -3.28
N ARG A 136 12.13 -1.13 -3.60
CA ARG A 136 13.12 -2.02 -2.98
C ARG A 136 13.66 -3.04 -3.97
N PHE A 137 14.80 -3.62 -3.63
CA PHE A 137 15.42 -4.74 -4.32
C PHE A 137 15.61 -5.91 -3.36
N ASP A 138 15.31 -7.12 -3.81
CA ASP A 138 15.78 -8.34 -3.18
C ASP A 138 17.27 -8.51 -3.50
N LEU A 139 18.07 -8.86 -2.48
CA LEU A 139 19.53 -8.90 -2.60
C LEU A 139 20.04 -10.28 -2.99
N THR A 140 19.15 -11.26 -3.12
CA THR A 140 19.48 -12.66 -3.43
C THR A 140 18.46 -13.28 -4.39
N GLN A 141 18.77 -14.48 -4.88
CA GLN A 141 17.92 -15.34 -5.70
C GLN A 141 17.57 -14.69 -7.06
N THR A 142 16.47 -14.01 -7.15
CA THR A 142 15.93 -13.42 -8.38
C THR A 142 16.23 -11.94 -8.53
N TYR A 143 16.78 -11.30 -7.48
CA TYR A 143 17.08 -9.86 -7.45
C TYR A 143 15.89 -9.01 -7.89
N ASN A 144 14.71 -9.34 -7.38
CA ASN A 144 13.49 -8.65 -7.78
C ASN A 144 13.54 -7.17 -7.41
N PHE A 145 13.15 -6.33 -8.38
CA PHE A 145 12.76 -4.96 -8.11
C PHE A 145 11.27 -4.93 -7.80
N GLU A 146 10.90 -4.41 -6.65
CA GLU A 146 9.50 -4.28 -6.26
C GLU A 146 9.20 -2.85 -5.80
N THR A 147 8.04 -2.34 -6.14
CA THR A 147 7.55 -1.07 -5.63
C THR A 147 6.12 -1.24 -5.13
N LEU A 148 5.93 -0.95 -3.84
CA LEU A 148 4.61 -0.79 -3.25
C LEU A 148 4.32 0.71 -3.12
N ALA A 149 3.18 1.16 -3.63
CA ALA A 149 2.73 2.54 -3.53
C ALA A 149 1.29 2.58 -3.03
N VAL A 150 1.01 3.45 -2.06
CA VAL A 150 -0.33 3.66 -1.49
C VAL A 150 -0.62 5.15 -1.45
N LEU A 151 -1.78 5.53 -1.99
CA LEU A 151 -2.37 6.84 -1.84
C LEU A 151 -3.73 6.68 -1.16
N GLU A 152 -3.89 7.29 0.00
CA GLU A 152 -5.13 7.30 0.76
C GLU A 152 -5.64 8.73 0.90
N TYR A 153 -6.93 8.95 0.64
CA TYR A 153 -7.59 10.24 0.83
C TYR A 153 -8.86 10.02 1.63
N LYS A 154 -8.92 10.65 2.82
CA LYS A 154 -9.99 10.46 3.81
C LYS A 154 -10.46 11.77 4.45
N PRO A 155 -11.05 12.71 3.66
CA PRO A 155 -11.54 13.96 4.18
C PRO A 155 -12.74 13.74 5.09
N MET A 156 -12.74 14.45 6.22
CA MET A 156 -13.88 14.43 7.14
C MET A 156 -14.95 15.42 6.69
N LEU A 157 -16.17 14.93 6.49
CA LEU A 157 -17.35 15.73 6.14
C LEU A 157 -18.08 16.28 7.39
N SER A 158 -17.92 15.58 8.51
CA SER A 158 -18.48 15.96 9.80
C SER A 158 -17.58 15.49 10.94
N LYS A 159 -18.01 15.70 12.19
CA LYS A 159 -17.25 15.27 13.37
C LYS A 159 -16.89 13.76 13.37
N ASN A 160 -17.78 12.92 12.81
CA ASN A 160 -17.63 11.47 12.86
C ASN A 160 -17.60 10.80 11.49
N TRP A 161 -18.05 11.47 10.43
CA TRP A 161 -18.18 10.90 9.10
C TRP A 161 -17.26 11.56 8.09
N GLY A 162 -16.69 10.76 7.22
CA GLY A 162 -15.87 11.20 6.10
C GLY A 162 -16.06 10.32 4.87
N ILE A 163 -15.43 10.72 3.78
CA ILE A 163 -15.25 9.88 2.59
C ILE A 163 -13.94 9.13 2.76
N TYR A 164 -13.84 7.96 2.18
CA TYR A 164 -12.63 7.17 2.13
C TYR A 164 -12.35 6.70 0.71
N THR A 165 -11.16 7.00 0.22
CA THR A 165 -10.65 6.48 -1.03
C THR A 165 -9.21 6.03 -0.85
N ARG A 166 -8.84 4.89 -1.48
CA ARG A 166 -7.48 4.37 -1.49
C ARG A 166 -7.17 3.77 -2.85
N VAL A 167 -5.98 4.08 -3.33
CA VAL A 167 -5.36 3.42 -4.47
C VAL A 167 -4.04 2.84 -3.96
N GLU A 168 -3.86 1.55 -4.16
CA GLU A 168 -2.61 0.86 -3.88
C GLU A 168 -2.14 0.16 -5.13
N GLY A 169 -0.85 0.23 -5.42
CA GLY A 169 -0.21 -0.47 -6.52
C GLY A 169 1.01 -1.22 -6.04
N LEU A 170 1.12 -2.48 -6.41
CA LEU A 170 2.32 -3.28 -6.30
C LEU A 170 2.84 -3.58 -7.71
N TYR A 171 4.11 -3.35 -7.95
CA TYR A 171 4.82 -3.75 -9.16
C TYR A 171 6.01 -4.60 -8.79
N ASN A 172 6.17 -5.76 -9.41
CA ASN A 172 7.29 -6.66 -9.18
C ASN A 172 7.90 -7.13 -10.52
N TYR A 173 9.22 -6.98 -10.63
CA TYR A 173 10.01 -7.34 -11.80
C TYR A 173 11.19 -8.21 -11.40
N ASN A 174 11.30 -9.39 -12.01
CA ASN A 174 12.42 -10.30 -11.83
C ASN A 174 13.59 -9.85 -12.68
N THR A 175 14.62 -9.27 -12.07
CA THR A 175 15.75 -8.70 -12.80
C THR A 175 16.69 -9.79 -13.35
N LYS A 176 16.74 -10.97 -12.70
CA LYS A 176 17.57 -12.09 -13.15
C LYS A 176 17.02 -12.76 -14.39
N LEU A 177 15.70 -12.91 -14.48
CA LEU A 177 15.04 -13.57 -15.60
C LEU A 177 14.54 -12.57 -16.66
N GLY A 178 14.56 -11.26 -16.34
CA GLY A 178 14.24 -10.21 -17.28
C GLY A 178 12.76 -10.09 -17.64
N TYR A 179 11.85 -10.44 -16.73
CA TYR A 179 10.42 -10.32 -16.99
C TYR A 179 9.65 -9.73 -15.80
N HIS A 180 8.50 -9.16 -16.11
CA HIS A 180 7.51 -8.71 -15.15
C HIS A 180 6.84 -9.91 -14.48
N GLU A 181 6.81 -9.96 -13.13
CA GLU A 181 6.18 -11.05 -12.39
C GLU A 181 4.71 -10.74 -12.10
N ILE A 182 4.44 -9.60 -11.47
CA ILE A 182 3.08 -9.20 -11.10
C ILE A 182 2.95 -7.67 -11.01
N THR A 183 1.80 -7.16 -11.41
CA THR A 183 1.27 -5.87 -10.98
C THR A 183 -0.06 -6.12 -10.30
N GLU A 184 -0.23 -5.60 -9.08
CA GLU A 184 -1.49 -5.60 -8.37
C GLU A 184 -1.99 -4.16 -8.22
N ILE A 185 -3.28 -3.92 -8.49
CA ILE A 185 -3.94 -2.64 -8.28
C ILE A 185 -5.13 -2.85 -7.36
N ASN A 186 -5.08 -2.21 -6.19
CA ASN A 186 -6.13 -2.24 -5.19
C ASN A 186 -6.85 -0.90 -5.15
N LEU A 187 -8.15 -0.90 -5.39
CA LEU A 187 -8.99 0.29 -5.31
C LEU A 187 -10.00 0.14 -4.19
N ARG A 188 -10.19 1.20 -3.40
CA ARG A 188 -11.20 1.27 -2.34
C ARG A 188 -11.96 2.58 -2.43
N LEU A 189 -13.29 2.50 -2.29
CA LEU A 189 -14.20 3.63 -2.24
C LEU A 189 -15.25 3.37 -1.16
N GLY A 190 -15.40 4.29 -0.24
CA GLY A 190 -16.31 4.09 0.87
C GLY A 190 -16.48 5.30 1.77
N LEU A 191 -16.91 4.99 2.98
CA LEU A 191 -17.12 5.96 4.05
C LEU A 191 -16.14 5.69 5.19
N SER A 192 -15.84 6.75 5.90
CA SER A 192 -15.10 6.73 7.16
C SER A 192 -16.06 7.09 8.30
N TYR A 193 -16.11 6.27 9.32
CA TYR A 193 -16.80 6.56 10.58
C TYR A 193 -15.81 6.44 11.74
N LYS A 194 -15.40 7.57 12.31
CA LYS A 194 -14.32 7.61 13.29
C LYS A 194 -13.05 6.92 12.74
N ASN A 195 -12.62 5.83 13.40
CA ASN A 195 -11.41 5.08 13.03
C ASN A 195 -11.69 3.91 12.08
N VAL A 196 -12.95 3.70 11.67
CA VAL A 196 -13.34 2.59 10.81
C VAL A 196 -13.70 3.11 9.43
N GLN A 197 -13.15 2.49 8.39
CA GLN A 197 -13.45 2.72 6.99
C GLN A 197 -14.10 1.47 6.41
N PHE A 198 -15.12 1.64 5.58
CA PHE A 198 -15.83 0.52 4.94
C PHE A 198 -16.45 0.96 3.62
N GLY A 199 -16.62 0.00 2.72
CA GLY A 199 -17.17 0.29 1.40
C GLY A 199 -16.94 -0.82 0.41
N VAL A 200 -16.86 -0.43 -0.86
CA VAL A 200 -16.60 -1.32 -2.00
C VAL A 200 -15.16 -1.20 -2.47
N GLY A 201 -14.65 -2.26 -3.08
CA GLY A 201 -13.32 -2.24 -3.64
C GLY A 201 -13.10 -3.26 -4.73
N SER A 202 -11.94 -3.18 -5.35
CA SER A 202 -11.44 -4.18 -6.28
C SER A 202 -9.97 -4.47 -6.05
N ILE A 203 -9.56 -5.68 -6.38
CA ILE A 203 -8.18 -6.13 -6.50
C ILE A 203 -8.02 -6.63 -7.93
N GLN A 204 -7.04 -6.12 -8.64
CA GLN A 204 -6.76 -6.46 -10.02
C GLN A 204 -5.30 -6.90 -10.14
N ASP A 205 -5.09 -8.17 -10.43
CA ASP A 205 -3.78 -8.78 -10.57
C ASP A 205 -3.48 -9.01 -12.05
N PHE A 206 -2.31 -8.59 -12.47
CA PHE A 206 -1.77 -8.75 -13.82
C PHE A 206 -0.48 -9.54 -13.73
N TYR A 207 -0.52 -10.81 -14.09
CA TYR A 207 0.65 -11.71 -14.05
C TYR A 207 1.37 -11.73 -15.39
N GLY A 208 2.70 -11.63 -15.40
CA GLY A 208 3.57 -11.93 -16.53
C GLY A 208 4.23 -13.32 -16.37
N PRO A 209 4.84 -13.89 -17.42
CA PRO A 209 4.80 -13.54 -18.83
C PRO A 209 3.57 -14.05 -19.59
N GLY A 210 2.63 -14.76 -18.95
CA GLY A 210 1.47 -15.36 -19.59
C GLY A 210 0.26 -14.45 -19.77
N SER A 211 0.33 -13.16 -19.34
CA SER A 211 -0.77 -12.19 -19.40
C SER A 211 -2.08 -12.69 -18.77
N TYR A 212 -1.98 -13.36 -17.64
CA TYR A 212 -3.15 -13.80 -16.88
C TYR A 212 -3.62 -12.69 -15.92
N ASN A 213 -4.90 -12.34 -15.98
CA ASN A 213 -5.50 -11.31 -15.16
C ASN A 213 -6.54 -11.89 -14.22
N VAL A 214 -6.57 -11.42 -12.99
CA VAL A 214 -7.59 -11.74 -11.99
C VAL A 214 -8.23 -10.47 -11.50
N ASN A 215 -9.55 -10.45 -11.45
CA ASN A 215 -10.32 -9.34 -10.92
C ASN A 215 -11.19 -9.83 -9.77
N ASN A 216 -11.04 -9.22 -8.61
CA ASN A 216 -11.79 -9.55 -7.41
C ASN A 216 -12.52 -8.30 -6.92
N PHE A 217 -13.84 -8.27 -7.01
CA PHE A 217 -14.70 -7.16 -6.57
C PHE A 217 -15.42 -7.52 -5.29
N GLY A 218 -15.48 -6.60 -4.33
CA GLY A 218 -16.09 -6.92 -3.07
C GLY A 218 -16.25 -5.75 -2.10
N LEU A 219 -16.37 -6.12 -0.84
CA LEU A 219 -16.51 -5.19 0.28
C LEU A 219 -15.23 -5.20 1.12
N PHE A 220 -14.91 -4.05 1.71
CA PHE A 220 -13.81 -3.95 2.67
C PHE A 220 -14.26 -3.34 3.98
N ILE A 221 -13.54 -3.68 5.03
CA ILE A 221 -13.53 -2.99 6.31
C ILE A 221 -12.08 -2.79 6.74
N LYS A 222 -11.75 -1.57 7.14
CA LYS A 222 -10.42 -1.17 7.61
C LYS A 222 -10.56 -0.43 8.93
N THR A 223 -9.59 -0.59 9.80
CA THR A 223 -9.47 0.20 11.03
C THR A 223 -8.01 0.60 11.26
N ASP A 224 -7.83 1.78 11.86
CA ASP A 224 -6.53 2.27 12.27
C ASP A 224 -6.36 2.02 13.78
N LEU A 225 -5.39 1.18 14.17
CA LEU A 225 -5.00 0.95 15.56
C LEU A 225 -3.90 1.95 15.96
N PHE A 226 -3.93 2.44 17.21
CA PHE A 226 -2.99 3.41 17.78
C PHE A 226 -2.15 2.79 18.89
#